data_76e214e176076af0fefe5895160ca435
#
_entry.id   76e214e176076af0fefe5895160ca435
#
_cell.length_a   1.000
_cell.length_b   1.000
_cell.length_c   1.000
_cell.angle_alpha   90.00
_cell.angle_beta   90.00
_cell.angle_gamma   90.00
#
_symmetry.space_group_name_H-M   'P 1'
#
loop_
_entity.id
_entity.type
_entity.pdbx_description
1 polymer ?
#
loop_
_entity_poly.entity_id
_entity_poly.type
_entity_poly.pdbx_seq_one_letter_code
_entity_poly.pdbx_strand_id
1 'polypeptide(L)'
;LDALVYFNIKIKGELELPINHDLLVQKGKTLKDISVICSHQQRIAQCRHYINKLGKQVHTMSSTANAARYVTEIATAAVIGNEILSKKYDLEILDENIQDYPNNVTRFVILANHDQKESTGHDKTSIIISLNGDKPGGLCEILYEFVKENINLTKIESRPSKQGMGKYLFF
;
A
#
# COMPACT_ATOMS: atom_id res chain seq x y z
N LEU A 1 9.87 -3.74 -8.54
CA LEU A 1 11.26 -4.18 -8.41
C LEU A 1 11.87 -4.56 -9.76
N ASP A 2 11.18 -5.34 -10.59
CA ASP A 2 11.70 -5.77 -11.90
C ASP A 2 12.23 -4.60 -12.75
N ALA A 3 11.58 -3.45 -12.70
CA ALA A 3 12.02 -2.26 -13.42
C ALA A 3 13.43 -1.79 -13.03
N LEU A 4 13.84 -1.96 -11.77
CA LEU A 4 15.18 -1.61 -11.29
C LEU A 4 16.27 -2.51 -11.90
N VAL A 5 15.90 -3.70 -12.36
CA VAL A 5 16.82 -4.65 -13.00
C VAL A 5 17.01 -4.31 -14.49
N TYR A 6 15.92 -3.95 -15.17
CA TYR A 6 15.90 -3.82 -16.64
C TYR A 6 16.13 -2.39 -17.14
N PHE A 7 15.91 -1.40 -16.32
CA PHE A 7 16.05 0.01 -16.70
C PHE A 7 17.13 0.69 -15.87
N ASN A 8 17.80 1.68 -16.46
CA ASN A 8 18.77 2.50 -15.73
C ASN A 8 18.06 3.54 -14.86
N ILE A 9 17.35 3.04 -13.86
CA ILE A 9 16.65 3.86 -12.86
C ILE A 9 17.19 3.56 -11.48
N LYS A 10 17.19 4.57 -10.62
CA LYS A 10 17.67 4.51 -9.24
C LYS A 10 16.57 4.94 -8.28
N ILE A 11 16.60 4.41 -7.08
CA ILE A 11 15.76 4.92 -5.99
C ILE A 11 16.45 6.14 -5.40
N LYS A 12 15.85 7.32 -5.56
CA LYS A 12 16.36 8.58 -5.03
C LYS A 12 15.85 8.90 -3.63
N GLY A 13 14.70 8.37 -3.28
CA GLY A 13 14.08 8.62 -1.98
C GLY A 13 12.82 7.79 -1.79
N GLU A 14 12.25 7.91 -0.62
CA GLU A 14 10.96 7.29 -0.29
C GLU A 14 10.04 8.29 0.39
N LEU A 15 8.74 8.07 0.22
CA LEU A 15 7.67 8.81 0.87
C LEU A 15 6.72 7.81 1.51
N GLU A 16 6.42 8.01 2.77
CA GLU A 16 5.40 7.25 3.50
C GLU A 16 4.11 8.06 3.57
N LEU A 17 3.02 7.48 3.11
CA LEU A 17 1.70 8.09 3.12
C LEU A 17 0.78 7.29 4.04
N PRO A 18 0.31 7.88 5.15
CA PRO A 18 -0.72 7.28 5.98
C PRO A 18 -2.00 7.07 5.17
N ILE A 19 -2.60 5.90 5.31
CA ILE A 19 -3.84 5.53 4.62
C ILE A 19 -4.96 5.47 5.65
N ASN A 20 -5.77 6.51 5.68
CA ASN A 20 -6.96 6.57 6.51
C ASN A 20 -8.19 6.19 5.70
N HIS A 21 -9.14 5.58 6.39
CA HIS A 21 -10.43 5.23 5.85
C HIS A 21 -11.52 5.87 6.70
N ASP A 22 -12.43 6.55 6.00
CA ASP A 22 -13.54 7.27 6.59
C ASP A 22 -14.86 6.76 6.00
N LEU A 23 -15.94 6.85 6.76
CA LEU A 23 -17.28 6.58 6.26
C LEU A 23 -17.87 7.88 5.72
N LEU A 24 -18.17 7.90 4.43
CA LEU A 24 -18.69 9.08 3.74
C LEU A 24 -20.13 8.83 3.31
N VAL A 25 -20.97 9.87 3.44
CA VAL A 25 -22.41 9.84 3.08
C VAL A 25 -22.79 11.10 2.33
N GLN A 26 -23.99 11.15 1.76
CA GLN A 26 -24.56 12.42 1.31
C GLN A 26 -24.78 13.36 2.50
N LYS A 27 -24.59 14.65 2.28
CA LYS A 27 -24.74 15.69 3.30
C LYS A 27 -26.07 15.58 4.05
N GLY A 28 -26.00 15.72 5.37
CA GLY A 28 -27.14 15.67 6.26
C GLY A 28 -27.69 14.26 6.53
N LYS A 29 -27.03 13.19 6.06
CA LYS A 29 -27.39 11.82 6.36
C LYS A 29 -26.70 11.34 7.63
N THR A 30 -27.36 10.42 8.34
CA THR A 30 -26.88 9.78 9.56
C THR A 30 -26.77 8.27 9.37
N LEU A 31 -26.11 7.57 10.29
CA LEU A 31 -26.03 6.09 10.28
C LEU A 31 -27.41 5.39 10.21
N LYS A 32 -28.47 6.03 10.70
CA LYS A 32 -29.83 5.47 10.65
C LYS A 32 -30.40 5.45 9.23
N ASP A 33 -30.00 6.40 8.39
CA ASP A 33 -30.45 6.52 7.00
C ASP A 33 -29.75 5.53 6.07
N ILE A 34 -28.62 4.94 6.51
CA ILE A 34 -27.77 4.07 5.69
C ILE A 34 -28.20 2.62 5.82
N SER A 35 -28.40 1.96 4.69
CA SER A 35 -28.69 0.52 4.60
C SER A 35 -27.53 -0.29 4.00
N VAL A 36 -26.69 0.34 3.16
CA VAL A 36 -25.62 -0.33 2.44
C VAL A 36 -24.31 0.46 2.50
N ILE A 37 -23.19 -0.24 2.68
CA ILE A 37 -21.82 0.31 2.66
C ILE A 37 -21.15 -0.19 1.39
N CYS A 38 -20.61 0.74 0.59
CA CYS A 38 -19.98 0.46 -0.69
C CYS A 38 -18.49 0.80 -0.65
N SER A 39 -17.63 -0.01 -1.20
CA SER A 39 -16.22 0.36 -1.49
C SER A 39 -15.54 -0.70 -2.36
N HIS A 40 -14.27 -0.46 -2.68
CA HIS A 40 -13.39 -1.48 -3.24
C HIS A 40 -13.10 -2.58 -2.20
N GLN A 41 -13.00 -3.83 -2.64
CA GLN A 41 -12.83 -5.01 -1.78
C GLN A 41 -11.70 -4.85 -0.74
N GLN A 42 -10.57 -4.25 -1.13
CA GLN A 42 -9.44 -4.06 -0.24
C GLN A 42 -9.77 -3.15 0.96
N ARG A 43 -10.51 -2.05 0.73
CA ARG A 43 -10.92 -1.14 1.81
C ARG A 43 -11.94 -1.77 2.73
N ILE A 44 -12.89 -2.53 2.17
CA ILE A 44 -13.85 -3.32 2.95
C ILE A 44 -13.11 -4.29 3.87
N ALA A 45 -12.08 -4.97 3.36
CA ALA A 45 -11.27 -5.90 4.15
C ALA A 45 -10.47 -5.20 5.27
N GLN A 46 -10.07 -3.95 5.07
CA GLN A 46 -9.32 -3.15 6.05
C GLN A 46 -10.20 -2.48 7.12
N CYS A 47 -11.53 -2.50 6.97
CA CYS A 47 -12.51 -1.90 7.90
C CYS A 47 -13.52 -2.94 8.40
N ARG A 48 -13.13 -4.21 8.46
CA ARG A 48 -14.05 -5.33 8.73
C ARG A 48 -14.69 -5.25 10.12
N HIS A 49 -13.94 -4.88 11.16
CA HIS A 49 -14.48 -4.77 12.51
C HIS A 49 -15.54 -3.69 12.59
N TYR A 50 -15.27 -2.53 12.00
CA TYR A 50 -16.21 -1.41 11.95
C TYR A 50 -17.49 -1.79 11.19
N ILE A 51 -17.38 -2.38 10.01
CA ILE A 51 -18.50 -2.82 9.19
C ILE A 51 -19.38 -3.84 9.94
N ASN A 52 -18.76 -4.83 10.56
CA ASN A 52 -19.47 -5.86 11.33
C ASN A 52 -20.25 -5.25 12.51
N LYS A 53 -19.67 -4.27 13.20
CA LYS A 53 -20.34 -3.55 14.30
C LYS A 53 -21.60 -2.82 13.82
N LEU A 54 -21.58 -2.28 12.60
CA LEU A 54 -22.74 -1.60 12.03
C LEU A 54 -23.84 -2.54 11.53
N GLY A 55 -23.50 -3.78 11.18
CA GLY A 55 -24.46 -4.78 10.70
C GLY A 55 -25.18 -4.41 9.39
N LYS A 56 -24.58 -3.55 8.57
CA LYS A 56 -25.15 -3.09 7.30
C LYS A 56 -24.77 -4.01 6.15
N GLN A 57 -25.54 -3.99 5.08
CA GLN A 57 -25.19 -4.70 3.84
C GLN A 57 -23.91 -4.11 3.24
N VAL A 58 -23.14 -4.95 2.53
CA VAL A 58 -21.87 -4.53 1.90
C VAL A 58 -21.93 -4.81 0.41
N HIS A 59 -21.67 -3.77 -0.41
CA HIS A 59 -21.54 -3.89 -1.85
C HIS A 59 -20.12 -3.61 -2.28
N THR A 60 -19.47 -4.62 -2.85
CA THR A 60 -18.14 -4.46 -3.45
C THR A 60 -18.25 -3.81 -4.81
N MET A 61 -17.48 -2.74 -5.01
CA MET A 61 -17.40 -1.98 -6.25
C MET A 61 -16.02 -2.17 -6.91
N SER A 62 -15.96 -1.95 -8.23
CA SER A 62 -14.72 -2.05 -9.01
C SER A 62 -13.66 -1.02 -8.61
N SER A 63 -14.07 0.10 -8.04
CA SER A 63 -13.18 1.12 -7.48
C SER A 63 -13.89 1.94 -6.40
N THR A 64 -13.11 2.58 -5.53
CA THR A 64 -13.65 3.50 -4.53
C THR A 64 -14.30 4.74 -5.17
N ALA A 65 -13.80 5.19 -6.31
CA ALA A 65 -14.39 6.30 -7.05
C ALA A 65 -15.79 5.97 -7.60
N ASN A 66 -15.98 4.73 -8.09
CA ASN A 66 -17.30 4.25 -8.51
C ASN A 66 -18.25 4.11 -7.33
N ALA A 67 -17.76 3.66 -6.17
CA ALA A 67 -18.55 3.61 -4.95
C ALA A 67 -18.98 5.02 -4.49
N ALA A 68 -18.07 5.99 -4.54
CA ALA A 68 -18.40 7.38 -4.19
C ALA A 68 -19.47 7.98 -5.14
N ARG A 69 -19.36 7.73 -6.44
CA ARG A 69 -20.38 8.15 -7.42
C ARG A 69 -21.73 7.50 -7.13
N TYR A 70 -21.75 6.20 -6.85
CA TYR A 70 -22.98 5.51 -6.47
C TYR A 70 -23.67 6.15 -5.25
N VAL A 71 -22.88 6.54 -4.24
CA VAL A 71 -23.42 7.23 -3.04
C VAL A 71 -24.00 8.59 -3.36
N THR A 72 -23.49 9.34 -4.37
CA THR A 72 -24.11 10.61 -4.77
C THR A 72 -25.51 10.44 -5.35
N GLU A 73 -25.85 9.26 -5.87
CA GLU A 73 -27.14 8.94 -6.48
C GLU A 73 -28.09 8.21 -5.49
N ILE A 74 -27.56 7.43 -4.54
CA ILE A 74 -28.32 6.59 -3.64
C ILE A 74 -28.19 7.07 -2.19
N ALA A 75 -29.21 7.76 -1.72
CA ALA A 75 -29.20 8.41 -0.40
C ALA A 75 -29.12 7.45 0.81
N THR A 76 -29.38 6.16 0.62
CA THR A 76 -29.27 5.13 1.66
C THR A 76 -27.94 4.40 1.62
N ALA A 77 -26.98 4.83 0.78
CA ALA A 77 -25.68 4.26 0.66
C ALA A 77 -24.60 5.12 1.35
N ALA A 78 -23.58 4.46 1.88
CA ALA A 78 -22.34 5.07 2.38
C ALA A 78 -21.15 4.49 1.62
N VAL A 79 -20.05 5.24 1.53
CA VAL A 79 -18.79 4.75 0.95
C VAL A 79 -17.67 4.80 1.98
N ILE A 80 -16.85 3.73 2.01
CA ILE A 80 -15.57 3.79 2.71
C ILE A 80 -14.56 4.41 1.77
N GLY A 81 -14.06 5.58 2.16
CA GLY A 81 -13.15 6.38 1.35
C GLY A 81 -12.13 7.13 2.20
N ASN A 82 -11.69 8.25 1.70
CA ASN A 82 -10.82 9.19 2.40
C ASN A 82 -11.33 10.63 2.19
N GLU A 83 -10.75 11.58 2.92
CA GLU A 83 -11.11 13.01 2.83
C GLU A 83 -11.09 13.58 1.39
N ILE A 84 -10.19 13.08 0.54
CA ILE A 84 -10.13 13.53 -0.86
C ILE A 84 -11.42 13.20 -1.61
N LEU A 85 -12.02 12.03 -1.33
CA LEU A 85 -13.30 11.66 -1.93
C LEU A 85 -14.46 12.51 -1.39
N SER A 86 -14.45 12.85 -0.11
CA SER A 86 -15.41 13.79 0.48
C SER A 86 -15.42 15.10 -0.31
N LYS A 87 -14.26 15.72 -0.49
CA LYS A 87 -14.12 16.97 -1.24
C LYS A 87 -14.51 16.84 -2.72
N LYS A 88 -14.09 15.74 -3.36
CA LYS A 88 -14.31 15.55 -4.81
C LYS A 88 -15.75 15.26 -5.19
N TYR A 89 -16.48 14.55 -4.34
CA TYR A 89 -17.87 14.13 -4.60
C TYR A 89 -18.90 14.85 -3.74
N ASP A 90 -18.48 15.89 -3.02
CA ASP A 90 -19.32 16.70 -2.13
C ASP A 90 -20.07 15.85 -1.08
N LEU A 91 -19.36 14.86 -0.51
CA LEU A 91 -19.84 13.96 0.53
C LEU A 91 -19.41 14.46 1.90
N GLU A 92 -20.19 14.10 2.92
CA GLU A 92 -19.90 14.39 4.32
C GLU A 92 -19.19 13.20 4.98
N ILE A 93 -18.18 13.47 5.81
CA ILE A 93 -17.53 12.46 6.63
C ILE A 93 -18.41 12.21 7.85
N LEU A 94 -18.95 11.01 7.97
CA LEU A 94 -19.80 10.60 9.08
C LEU A 94 -19.00 10.01 10.24
N ASP A 95 -17.94 9.28 9.93
CA ASP A 95 -17.02 8.69 10.91
C ASP A 95 -15.61 8.61 10.31
N GLU A 96 -14.61 8.96 11.11
CA GLU A 96 -13.21 9.05 10.68
C GLU A 96 -12.38 7.86 11.19
N ASN A 97 -11.33 7.53 10.44
CA ASN A 97 -10.32 6.56 10.87
C ASN A 97 -10.89 5.20 11.26
N ILE A 98 -11.81 4.68 10.44
CA ILE A 98 -12.55 3.44 10.69
C ILE A 98 -11.78 2.16 10.34
N GLN A 99 -10.51 2.26 9.92
CA GLN A 99 -9.66 1.11 9.59
C GLN A 99 -9.33 0.28 10.85
N ASP A 100 -9.24 -1.04 10.65
CA ASP A 100 -8.95 -2.00 11.72
C ASP A 100 -7.54 -1.81 12.31
N TYR A 101 -6.59 -1.32 11.50
CA TYR A 101 -5.19 -1.10 11.88
C TYR A 101 -4.82 0.38 11.70
N PRO A 102 -4.53 1.12 12.80
CA PRO A 102 -4.27 2.57 12.74
C PRO A 102 -2.96 2.93 12.03
N ASN A 103 -2.00 2.00 11.97
CA ASN A 103 -0.68 2.21 11.36
C ASN A 103 -0.63 1.74 9.89
N ASN A 104 -1.71 1.93 9.14
CA ASN A 104 -1.74 1.59 7.72
C ASN A 104 -1.01 2.66 6.93
N VAL A 105 0.18 2.32 6.43
CA VAL A 105 1.05 3.24 5.68
C VAL A 105 1.41 2.60 4.34
N THR A 106 1.29 3.37 3.27
CA THR A 106 1.83 2.99 1.96
C THR A 106 3.13 3.72 1.71
N ARG A 107 4.19 2.95 1.47
CA ARG A 107 5.50 3.47 1.11
C ARG A 107 5.63 3.57 -0.41
N PHE A 108 5.92 4.76 -0.89
CA PHE A 108 6.24 5.07 -2.28
C PHE A 108 7.74 5.30 -2.43
N VAL A 109 8.31 4.85 -3.53
CA VAL A 109 9.70 5.13 -3.90
C VAL A 109 9.76 6.16 -5.01
N ILE A 110 10.65 7.12 -4.88
CA ILE A 110 10.93 8.14 -5.89
C ILE A 110 12.03 7.61 -6.78
N LEU A 111 11.72 7.44 -8.07
CA LEU A 111 12.67 6.93 -9.06
C LEU A 111 13.26 8.08 -9.86
N ALA A 112 14.56 7.98 -10.18
CA ALA A 112 15.28 8.92 -11.01
C ALA A 112 16.25 8.17 -11.96
N ASN A 113 16.73 8.85 -12.99
CA ASN A 113 17.76 8.33 -13.91
C ASN A 113 19.20 8.59 -13.44
N HIS A 114 19.36 9.21 -12.28
CA HIS A 114 20.64 9.50 -11.65
C HIS A 114 20.60 9.11 -10.17
N ASP A 115 21.75 8.77 -9.63
CA ASP A 115 21.89 8.40 -8.23
C ASP A 115 22.00 9.64 -7.33
N GLN A 116 21.68 9.47 -6.04
CA GLN A 116 21.97 10.46 -5.01
C GLN A 116 23.47 10.38 -4.69
N LYS A 117 24.19 11.49 -4.92
CA LYS A 117 25.65 11.53 -4.72
C LYS A 117 26.06 11.93 -3.32
N GLU A 118 25.23 12.74 -2.66
CA GLU A 118 25.53 13.28 -1.34
C GLU A 118 24.73 12.52 -0.28
N SER A 119 25.41 12.12 0.79
CA SER A 119 24.77 11.52 1.95
C SER A 119 23.99 12.56 2.73
N THR A 120 22.77 12.20 3.15
CA THR A 120 21.91 13.03 4.00
C THR A 120 22.08 12.72 5.48
N GLY A 121 22.79 11.65 5.83
CA GLY A 121 22.92 11.12 7.19
C GLY A 121 21.76 10.22 7.62
N HIS A 122 20.68 10.13 6.81
CA HIS A 122 19.51 9.29 7.04
C HIS A 122 19.18 8.45 5.79
N ASP A 123 20.22 7.89 5.18
CA ASP A 123 20.10 7.20 3.91
C ASP A 123 19.78 5.73 4.10
N LYS A 124 19.11 5.16 3.11
CA LYS A 124 18.92 3.72 2.93
C LYS A 124 19.55 3.31 1.61
N THR A 125 20.30 2.22 1.60
CA THR A 125 20.87 1.65 0.39
C THR A 125 20.00 0.49 -0.09
N SER A 126 19.61 0.51 -1.37
CA SER A 126 18.96 -0.62 -2.02
C SER A 126 19.95 -1.33 -2.93
N ILE A 127 20.07 -2.63 -2.80
CA ILE A 127 20.95 -3.46 -3.61
C ILE A 127 20.17 -4.59 -4.29
N ILE A 128 20.69 -5.06 -5.41
CA ILE A 128 20.17 -6.24 -6.10
C ILE A 128 21.31 -7.27 -6.17
N ILE A 129 21.05 -8.45 -5.67
CA ILE A 129 22.03 -9.52 -5.58
C ILE A 129 21.57 -10.70 -6.44
N SER A 130 22.47 -11.20 -7.28
CA SER A 130 22.30 -12.45 -8.03
C SER A 130 23.24 -13.50 -7.49
N LEU A 131 22.73 -14.69 -7.21
CA LEU A 131 23.59 -15.83 -6.83
C LEU A 131 24.23 -16.45 -8.06
N ASN A 132 25.52 -16.77 -7.97
CA ASN A 132 26.22 -17.59 -8.97
C ASN A 132 25.91 -19.09 -8.73
N GLY A 133 24.76 -19.55 -9.25
CA GLY A 133 24.29 -20.91 -9.09
C GLY A 133 23.29 -21.10 -7.96
N ASP A 134 22.48 -22.14 -8.09
CA ASP A 134 21.51 -22.55 -7.08
C ASP A 134 22.16 -23.62 -6.19
N LYS A 135 22.74 -23.17 -5.08
CA LYS A 135 23.35 -24.06 -4.08
C LYS A 135 22.78 -23.79 -2.69
N PRO A 136 22.63 -24.84 -1.85
CA PRO A 136 22.25 -24.66 -0.47
C PRO A 136 23.21 -23.71 0.26
N GLY A 137 22.68 -22.76 1.03
CA GLY A 137 23.46 -21.82 1.80
C GLY A 137 23.92 -20.57 1.06
N GLY A 138 23.74 -20.44 -0.27
CA GLY A 138 24.24 -19.30 -1.04
C GLY A 138 23.72 -17.94 -0.54
N LEU A 139 22.45 -17.84 -0.18
CA LEU A 139 21.91 -16.63 0.44
C LEU A 139 22.51 -16.37 1.83
N CYS A 140 22.69 -17.42 2.63
CA CYS A 140 23.27 -17.31 3.97
C CYS A 140 24.71 -16.77 3.91
N GLU A 141 25.52 -17.21 2.94
CA GLU A 141 26.87 -16.70 2.74
C GLU A 141 26.87 -15.17 2.54
N ILE A 142 25.95 -14.66 1.72
CA ILE A 142 25.83 -13.22 1.48
C ILE A 142 25.36 -12.48 2.73
N LEU A 143 24.32 -12.98 3.39
CA LEU A 143 23.82 -12.36 4.62
C LEU A 143 24.88 -12.31 5.72
N TYR A 144 25.77 -13.29 5.76
CA TYR A 144 26.87 -13.32 6.72
C TYR A 144 27.90 -12.21 6.50
N GLU A 145 28.13 -11.77 5.25
CA GLU A 145 29.00 -10.62 4.97
C GLU A 145 28.43 -9.32 5.56
N PHE A 146 27.09 -9.12 5.50
CA PHE A 146 26.47 -7.96 6.18
C PHE A 146 26.62 -8.03 7.70
N VAL A 147 26.53 -9.23 8.28
CA VAL A 147 26.76 -9.42 9.72
C VAL A 147 28.18 -9.04 10.12
N LYS A 148 29.19 -9.47 9.35
CA LYS A 148 30.61 -9.13 9.61
C LYS A 148 30.87 -7.63 9.62
N GLU A 149 30.21 -6.91 8.70
CA GLU A 149 30.35 -5.46 8.57
C GLU A 149 29.39 -4.68 9.48
N ASN A 150 28.65 -5.37 10.37
CA ASN A 150 27.66 -4.78 11.27
C ASN A 150 26.58 -3.96 10.53
N ILE A 151 26.18 -4.40 9.33
CA ILE A 151 25.16 -3.76 8.50
C ILE A 151 23.81 -4.41 8.76
N ASN A 152 22.83 -3.61 9.21
CA ASN A 152 21.47 -4.07 9.40
C ASN A 152 20.68 -4.07 8.10
N LEU A 153 19.92 -5.14 7.84
CA LEU A 153 19.02 -5.26 6.70
C LEU A 153 17.58 -5.03 7.16
N THR A 154 16.88 -4.11 6.52
CA THR A 154 15.50 -3.74 6.86
C THR A 154 14.45 -4.41 5.96
N LYS A 155 14.86 -4.95 4.81
CA LYS A 155 14.01 -5.68 3.88
C LYS A 155 14.83 -6.68 3.09
N ILE A 156 14.24 -7.84 2.81
CA ILE A 156 14.71 -8.78 1.81
C ILE A 156 13.51 -9.31 1.01
N GLU A 157 13.63 -9.34 -0.30
CA GLU A 157 12.61 -9.87 -1.19
C GLU A 157 13.26 -10.67 -2.32
N SER A 158 12.79 -11.89 -2.58
CA SER A 158 13.27 -12.71 -3.68
C SER A 158 12.34 -12.63 -4.88
N ARG A 159 12.91 -12.56 -6.08
CA ARG A 159 12.21 -12.59 -7.35
C ARG A 159 12.89 -13.55 -8.34
N PRO A 160 12.13 -14.35 -9.12
CA PRO A 160 12.71 -15.12 -10.21
C PRO A 160 13.40 -14.19 -11.22
N SER A 161 14.63 -14.52 -11.62
CA SER A 161 15.39 -13.68 -12.55
C SER A 161 14.87 -13.70 -13.99
N LYS A 162 13.96 -14.64 -14.33
CA LYS A 162 13.48 -14.93 -15.70
C LYS A 162 14.58 -15.34 -16.70
N GLN A 163 15.81 -15.55 -16.24
CA GLN A 163 16.98 -15.96 -17.03
C GLN A 163 17.25 -17.48 -16.95
N GLY A 164 16.31 -18.25 -16.41
CA GLY A 164 16.39 -19.69 -16.26
C GLY A 164 15.71 -20.18 -14.98
N MET A 165 15.34 -21.47 -14.95
CA MET A 165 14.75 -22.08 -13.74
C MET A 165 15.75 -22.08 -12.59
N GLY A 166 15.27 -21.80 -11.38
CA GLY A 166 16.08 -21.81 -10.16
C GLY A 166 16.95 -20.56 -9.92
N LYS A 167 16.99 -19.59 -10.85
CA LYS A 167 17.74 -18.35 -10.66
C LYS A 167 16.87 -17.26 -10.03
N TYR A 168 17.31 -16.75 -8.89
CA TYR A 168 16.64 -15.70 -8.14
C TYR A 168 17.50 -14.45 -8.03
N LEU A 169 16.81 -13.32 -7.97
CA LEU A 169 17.37 -12.02 -7.58
C LEU A 169 16.85 -11.69 -6.17
N PHE A 170 17.72 -11.17 -5.35
CA PHE A 170 17.39 -10.70 -4.00
C PHE A 170 17.54 -9.18 -3.94
N PHE A 171 16.52 -8.53 -3.40
CA PHE A 171 16.43 -7.09 -3.24
C PHE A 171 16.47 -6.71 -1.77
#